data_eec762d143ba127eff2464dfabb01c74
#
_entry.id   eec762d143ba127eff2464dfabb01c74
#
_cell.length_a   1.000
_cell.length_b   1.000
_cell.length_c   1.000
_cell.angle_alpha   90.00
_cell.angle_beta   90.00
_cell.angle_gamma   90.00
#
_symmetry.space_group_name_H-M   'P 1'
#
loop_
_entity.id
_entity.type
_entity.pdbx_description
1 polymer ?
#
loop_
_entity_poly.entity_id
_entity_poly.type
_entity_poly.pdbx_seq_one_letter_code
_entity_poly.pdbx_strand_id
1 'polypeptide(L)'
;SLGASSEEIINEVETTWHDVIFNDLHKVNGTYVSDFNDALVQLYASYEDEGKISDLEDTQETIEKQIKSMKNHPSEFDDNYDYLLEIYKNVKQLSDLAIEPKGSLETYKQEALDTDNATSSAMDDYDLKKVTFKELKKKYE
;
A
#
# COMPACT_ATOMS: atom_id res chain seq x y z
N SER A 1 -0.11 -8.32 -5.18
CA SER A 1 -1.14 -7.29 -4.98
C SER A 1 -0.50 -5.96 -4.56
N LEU A 2 -1.24 -4.86 -4.72
CA LEU A 2 -0.75 -3.54 -4.33
C LEU A 2 -0.40 -3.48 -2.84
N GLY A 3 -1.24 -4.04 -1.98
CA GLY A 3 -1.00 -4.10 -0.53
C GLY A 3 0.23 -4.90 -0.17
N ALA A 4 0.35 -6.11 -0.68
CA ALA A 4 1.49 -7.00 -0.38
C ALA A 4 2.81 -6.42 -0.91
N SER A 5 2.82 -5.88 -2.12
CA SER A 5 4.00 -5.23 -2.70
C SER A 5 4.43 -3.99 -1.92
N SER A 6 3.45 -3.20 -1.43
CA SER A 6 3.71 -2.04 -0.59
C SER A 6 4.30 -2.43 0.75
N GLU A 7 3.75 -3.46 1.40
CA GLU A 7 4.26 -3.97 2.68
C GLU A 7 5.69 -4.48 2.57
N GLU A 8 6.03 -5.16 1.49
CA GLU A 8 7.39 -5.64 1.24
C GLU A 8 8.40 -4.47 1.22
N ILE A 9 8.07 -3.42 0.49
CA ILE A 9 8.92 -2.21 0.41
C ILE A 9 8.99 -1.52 1.78
N ILE A 10 7.86 -1.34 2.46
CA ILE A 10 7.81 -0.69 3.77
C ILE A 10 8.66 -1.45 4.79
N ASN A 11 8.55 -2.76 4.83
CA ASN A 11 9.34 -3.59 5.74
C ASN A 11 10.84 -3.46 5.47
N GLU A 12 11.23 -3.40 4.22
CA GLU A 12 12.64 -3.21 3.83
C GLU A 12 13.14 -1.81 4.20
N VAL A 13 12.33 -0.77 4.01
CA VAL A 13 12.64 0.60 4.44
C VAL A 13 12.78 0.68 5.96
N GLU A 14 11.87 0.07 6.72
CA GLU A 14 11.95 0.03 8.18
C GLU A 14 13.21 -0.67 8.67
N THR A 15 13.56 -1.80 8.07
CA THR A 15 14.77 -2.55 8.41
C THR A 15 16.03 -1.72 8.12
N THR A 16 16.08 -1.09 6.96
CA THR A 16 17.19 -0.21 6.56
C THR A 16 17.33 0.96 7.53
N TRP A 17 16.24 1.59 7.88
CA TRP A 17 16.22 2.71 8.80
C TRP A 17 16.67 2.30 10.21
N HIS A 18 16.14 1.20 10.71
CA HIS A 18 16.52 0.65 12.00
C HIS A 18 18.01 0.34 12.05
N ASP A 19 18.55 -0.34 11.04
CA ASP A 19 19.95 -0.75 10.99
C ASP A 19 20.90 0.46 10.95
N VAL A 20 20.55 1.49 10.19
CA VAL A 20 21.35 2.71 10.13
C VAL A 20 21.36 3.45 11.48
N ILE A 21 20.22 3.53 12.17
CA ILE A 21 20.10 4.21 13.46
C ILE A 21 20.80 3.43 14.59
N PHE A 22 20.57 2.12 14.67
CA PHE A 22 20.99 1.32 15.83
C PHE A 22 22.31 0.58 15.63
N ASN A 23 22.70 0.31 14.39
CA ASN A 23 23.91 -0.43 14.07
C ASN A 23 24.98 0.44 13.39
N ASP A 24 24.69 1.71 13.15
CA ASP A 24 25.55 2.71 12.47
C ASP A 24 26.04 2.27 11.08
N LEU A 25 25.55 1.13 10.57
CA LEU A 25 26.02 0.59 9.32
C LEU A 25 24.98 -0.35 8.71
N HIS A 26 24.65 -0.14 7.46
CA HIS A 26 23.75 -1.01 6.70
C HIS A 26 24.32 -1.26 5.31
N LYS A 27 24.09 -2.46 4.79
CA LYS A 27 24.53 -2.84 3.45
C LYS A 27 23.38 -2.77 2.47
N VAL A 28 23.47 -1.86 1.50
CA VAL A 28 22.48 -1.70 0.43
C VAL A 28 23.16 -2.06 -0.89
N ASN A 29 22.59 -3.03 -1.63
CA ASN A 29 23.12 -3.50 -2.92
C ASN A 29 24.62 -3.85 -2.88
N GLY A 30 25.07 -4.45 -1.78
CA GLY A 30 26.47 -4.83 -1.61
C GLY A 30 27.39 -3.73 -1.10
N THR A 31 26.89 -2.53 -0.87
CA THR A 31 27.63 -1.37 -0.39
C THR A 31 27.23 -1.00 1.02
N TYR A 32 28.18 -0.81 1.92
CA TYR A 32 27.90 -0.35 3.27
C TYR A 32 27.61 1.16 3.31
N VAL A 33 26.54 1.55 3.99
CA VAL A 33 26.13 2.94 4.20
C VAL A 33 25.85 3.18 5.66
N SER A 34 26.26 4.34 6.18
CA SER A 34 26.07 4.74 7.56
C SER A 34 25.09 5.90 7.73
N ASP A 35 24.65 6.49 6.63
CA ASP A 35 23.66 7.57 6.58
C ASP A 35 22.35 7.05 5.99
N PHE A 36 21.23 7.32 6.69
CA PHE A 36 19.93 6.84 6.25
C PHE A 36 19.52 7.43 4.89
N ASN A 37 19.80 8.71 4.65
CA ASN A 37 19.44 9.32 3.37
C ASN A 37 20.18 8.68 2.22
N ASP A 38 21.47 8.38 2.37
CA ASP A 38 22.26 7.68 1.36
C ASP A 38 21.76 6.24 1.18
N ALA A 39 21.44 5.55 2.27
CA ALA A 39 20.86 4.22 2.22
C ALA A 39 19.53 4.22 1.46
N LEU A 40 18.67 5.20 1.74
CA LEU A 40 17.37 5.35 1.10
C LEU A 40 17.51 5.64 -0.40
N VAL A 41 18.42 6.56 -0.77
CA VAL A 41 18.68 6.87 -2.19
C VAL A 41 19.11 5.63 -2.95
N GLN A 42 20.02 4.85 -2.41
CA GLN A 42 20.48 3.61 -3.05
C GLN A 42 19.40 2.53 -3.12
N LEU A 43 18.62 2.38 -2.06
CA LEU A 43 17.52 1.43 -2.02
C LEU A 43 16.46 1.75 -3.07
N TYR A 44 16.05 3.01 -3.17
CA TYR A 44 15.05 3.45 -4.14
C TYR A 44 15.59 3.45 -5.58
N ALA A 45 16.86 3.73 -5.79
CA ALA A 45 17.48 3.55 -7.10
C ALA A 45 17.37 2.08 -7.57
N SER A 46 17.57 1.13 -6.65
CA SER A 46 17.36 -0.29 -6.92
C SER A 46 15.91 -0.60 -7.28
N TYR A 47 14.96 -0.04 -6.55
CA TYR A 47 13.53 -0.22 -6.83
C TYR A 47 13.13 0.35 -8.19
N GLU A 48 13.68 1.48 -8.58
CA GLU A 48 13.45 2.06 -9.91
C GLU A 48 14.01 1.16 -11.02
N ASP A 49 15.23 0.64 -10.85
CA ASP A 49 15.84 -0.28 -11.80
C ASP A 49 15.05 -1.59 -11.94
N GLU A 50 14.46 -2.07 -10.86
CA GLU A 50 13.63 -3.27 -10.85
C GLU A 50 12.17 -2.99 -11.28
N GLY A 51 11.80 -1.74 -11.47
CA GLY A 51 10.43 -1.34 -11.83
C GLY A 51 9.42 -1.44 -10.69
N LYS A 52 9.86 -1.62 -9.45
CA LYS A 52 8.94 -1.79 -8.30
C LYS A 52 8.08 -0.56 -8.04
N ILE A 53 8.65 0.63 -8.13
CA ILE A 53 7.91 1.89 -7.87
C ILE A 53 6.93 2.16 -9.00
N SER A 54 7.36 2.05 -10.26
CA SER A 54 6.45 2.24 -11.40
C SER A 54 5.33 1.19 -11.42
N ASP A 55 5.59 -0.04 -11.02
CA ASP A 55 4.55 -1.07 -10.89
C ASP A 55 3.49 -0.70 -9.85
N LEU A 56 3.90 -0.12 -8.71
CA LEU A 56 2.95 0.36 -7.69
C LEU A 56 2.11 1.52 -8.25
N GLU A 57 2.73 2.48 -8.91
CA GLU A 57 2.04 3.64 -9.49
C GLU A 57 1.06 3.21 -10.59
N ASP A 58 1.48 2.31 -11.48
CA ASP A 58 0.64 1.77 -12.54
C ASP A 58 -0.55 0.99 -11.98
N THR A 59 -0.33 0.23 -10.91
CA THR A 59 -1.39 -0.51 -10.23
C THR A 59 -2.39 0.43 -9.57
N GLN A 60 -1.92 1.49 -8.91
CA GLN A 60 -2.78 2.54 -8.36
C GLN A 60 -3.66 3.16 -9.46
N GLU A 61 -3.06 3.54 -10.57
CA GLU A 61 -3.78 4.15 -11.70
C GLU A 61 -4.84 3.20 -12.27
N THR A 62 -4.49 1.92 -12.44
CA THR A 62 -5.41 0.90 -12.95
C THR A 62 -6.62 0.74 -12.03
N ILE A 63 -6.39 0.65 -10.71
CA ILE A 63 -7.48 0.52 -9.73
C ILE A 63 -8.34 1.77 -9.72
N GLU A 64 -7.75 2.96 -9.78
CA GLU A 64 -8.50 4.22 -9.82
C GLU A 64 -9.41 4.30 -11.05
N LYS A 65 -8.94 3.86 -12.22
CA LYS A 65 -9.75 3.80 -13.44
C LYS A 65 -10.91 2.81 -13.28
N GLN A 66 -10.67 1.67 -12.68
CA GLN A 66 -11.71 0.66 -12.41
C GLN A 66 -12.79 1.20 -11.47
N ILE A 67 -12.39 1.89 -10.39
CA ILE A 67 -13.32 2.50 -9.44
C ILE A 67 -14.15 3.59 -10.12
N LYS A 68 -13.52 4.45 -10.92
CA LYS A 68 -14.23 5.49 -11.68
C LYS A 68 -15.26 4.88 -12.63
N SER A 69 -14.96 3.76 -13.26
CA SER A 69 -15.91 3.07 -14.14
C SER A 69 -17.13 2.52 -13.41
N MET A 70 -17.04 2.28 -12.10
CA MET A 70 -18.13 1.79 -11.25
C MET A 70 -18.96 2.91 -10.62
N LYS A 71 -18.65 4.19 -10.88
CA LYS A 71 -19.34 5.32 -10.28
C LYS A 71 -20.84 5.34 -10.59
N ASN A 72 -21.25 4.97 -11.80
CA ASN A 72 -22.63 4.93 -12.25
C ASN A 72 -23.19 3.52 -12.10
N HIS A 73 -23.40 3.09 -10.88
CA HIS A 73 -23.94 1.78 -10.52
C HIS A 73 -25.41 1.92 -10.05
N PRO A 74 -26.20 0.83 -10.10
CA PRO A 74 -27.51 0.84 -9.47
C PRO A 74 -27.43 1.14 -7.98
N SER A 75 -28.41 1.88 -7.43
CA SER A 75 -28.39 2.31 -6.02
C SER A 75 -28.30 1.16 -5.02
N GLU A 76 -28.75 -0.03 -5.41
CA GLU A 76 -28.65 -1.23 -4.58
C GLU A 76 -27.21 -1.67 -4.32
N PHE A 77 -26.23 -1.19 -5.13
CA PHE A 77 -24.80 -1.45 -4.97
C PHE A 77 -24.05 -0.33 -4.27
N ASP A 78 -24.74 0.68 -3.71
CA ASP A 78 -24.09 1.81 -3.03
C ASP A 78 -23.16 1.34 -1.91
N ASP A 79 -23.60 0.42 -1.05
CA ASP A 79 -22.80 -0.11 0.04
C ASP A 79 -21.57 -0.87 -0.50
N ASN A 80 -21.74 -1.65 -1.56
CA ASN A 80 -20.66 -2.39 -2.20
C ASN A 80 -19.59 -1.41 -2.74
N TYR A 81 -20.03 -0.36 -3.43
CA TYR A 81 -19.15 0.68 -3.94
C TYR A 81 -18.41 1.40 -2.82
N ASP A 82 -19.11 1.76 -1.75
CA ASP A 82 -18.53 2.45 -0.60
C ASP A 82 -17.47 1.59 0.11
N TYR A 83 -17.70 0.29 0.28
CA TYR A 83 -16.72 -0.64 0.85
C TYR A 83 -15.47 -0.74 -0.03
N LEU A 84 -15.62 -0.82 -1.34
CA LEU A 84 -14.50 -0.87 -2.27
C LEU A 84 -13.68 0.42 -2.24
N LEU A 85 -14.34 1.58 -2.15
CA LEU A 85 -13.67 2.87 -1.99
C LEU A 85 -12.85 2.93 -0.71
N GLU A 86 -13.41 2.45 0.40
CA GLU A 86 -12.72 2.46 1.69
C GLU A 86 -11.49 1.55 1.67
N ILE A 87 -11.60 0.35 1.12
CA ILE A 87 -10.47 -0.57 0.96
C ILE A 87 -9.38 0.09 0.11
N TYR A 88 -9.74 0.63 -1.04
CA TYR A 88 -8.77 1.27 -1.94
C TYR A 88 -8.08 2.47 -1.28
N LYS A 89 -8.84 3.32 -0.59
CA LYS A 89 -8.30 4.49 0.11
C LYS A 89 -7.19 4.10 1.08
N ASN A 90 -7.40 3.03 1.86
CA ASN A 90 -6.41 2.53 2.81
C ASN A 90 -5.21 1.89 2.12
N VAL A 91 -5.44 1.07 1.09
CA VAL A 91 -4.35 0.44 0.31
C VAL A 91 -3.53 1.50 -0.43
N LYS A 92 -4.18 2.54 -0.94
CA LYS A 92 -3.48 3.67 -1.58
C LYS A 92 -2.57 4.39 -0.59
N GLN A 93 -3.05 4.66 0.61
CA GLN A 93 -2.23 5.28 1.66
C GLN A 93 -1.00 4.42 1.98
N LEU A 94 -1.17 3.11 2.09
CA LEU A 94 -0.07 2.19 2.32
C LEU A 94 0.94 2.21 1.16
N SER A 95 0.47 2.17 -0.08
CA SER A 95 1.35 2.23 -1.25
C SER A 95 2.04 3.58 -1.40
N ASP A 96 1.38 4.69 -1.04
CA ASP A 96 2.00 6.01 -1.05
C ASP A 96 3.18 6.08 -0.05
N LEU A 97 3.06 5.44 1.12
CA LEU A 97 4.18 5.31 2.06
C LEU A 97 5.34 4.50 1.49
N ALA A 98 5.05 3.45 0.71
CA ALA A 98 6.07 2.65 0.04
C ALA A 98 6.76 3.43 -1.08
N ILE A 99 6.02 4.25 -1.83
CA ILE A 99 6.56 5.05 -2.93
C ILE A 99 7.43 6.19 -2.40
N GLU A 100 6.99 6.86 -1.34
CA GLU A 100 7.68 8.01 -0.77
C GLU A 100 7.68 7.96 0.76
N PRO A 101 8.69 7.32 1.38
CA PRO A 101 8.83 7.30 2.84
C PRO A 101 9.10 8.70 3.39
N LYS A 102 8.49 9.00 4.52
CA LYS A 102 8.60 10.32 5.16
C LYS A 102 8.42 10.24 6.67
N GLY A 103 8.81 11.32 7.36
CA GLY A 103 8.71 11.42 8.80
C GLY A 103 9.89 10.79 9.52
N SER A 104 9.73 10.46 10.81
CA SER A 104 10.69 9.70 11.60
C SER A 104 10.43 8.19 11.45
N LEU A 105 11.41 7.37 11.85
CA LEU A 105 11.22 5.91 11.86
C LEU A 105 9.98 5.53 12.67
N GLU A 106 9.81 6.11 13.84
CA GLU A 106 8.68 5.80 14.72
C GLU A 106 7.34 6.18 14.07
N THR A 107 7.22 7.40 13.52
CA THR A 107 5.99 7.83 12.87
C THR A 107 5.70 7.04 11.60
N TYR A 108 6.72 6.71 10.83
CA TYR A 108 6.60 5.89 9.64
C TYR A 108 6.06 4.49 9.95
N LYS A 109 6.66 3.84 10.96
CA LYS A 109 6.21 2.50 11.43
C LYS A 109 4.78 2.54 11.93
N GLN A 110 4.43 3.56 12.71
CA GLN A 110 3.08 3.69 13.28
C GLN A 110 2.05 3.93 12.18
N GLU A 111 2.33 4.81 11.24
CA GLU A 111 1.44 5.09 10.12
C GLU A 111 1.25 3.85 9.23
N ALA A 112 2.31 3.10 8.96
CA ALA A 112 2.24 1.84 8.21
C ALA A 112 1.38 0.80 8.94
N LEU A 113 1.57 0.66 10.25
CA LEU A 113 0.78 -0.27 11.07
C LEU A 113 -0.70 0.12 11.11
N ASP A 114 -0.99 1.40 11.35
CA ASP A 114 -2.36 1.91 11.42
C ASP A 114 -3.08 1.73 10.08
N THR A 115 -2.39 2.01 8.99
CA THR A 115 -2.94 1.87 7.63
C THR A 115 -3.17 0.41 7.27
N ASP A 116 -2.25 -0.48 7.63
CA ASP A 116 -2.41 -1.92 7.43
C ASP A 116 -3.60 -2.47 8.22
N ASN A 117 -3.73 -2.08 9.48
CA ASN A 117 -4.86 -2.48 10.32
C ASN A 117 -6.19 -1.95 9.77
N ALA A 118 -6.22 -0.70 9.30
CA ALA A 118 -7.41 -0.10 8.68
C ALA A 118 -7.79 -0.83 7.39
N THR A 119 -6.82 -1.23 6.59
CA THR A 119 -7.04 -2.01 5.37
C THR A 119 -7.64 -3.37 5.71
N SER A 120 -7.05 -4.07 6.67
CA SER A 120 -7.55 -5.39 7.12
C SER A 120 -8.98 -5.30 7.65
N SER A 121 -9.29 -4.27 8.45
CA SER A 121 -10.65 -4.05 8.96
C SER A 121 -11.65 -3.77 7.84
N ALA A 122 -11.27 -2.97 6.85
CA ALA A 122 -12.13 -2.68 5.70
C ALA A 122 -12.39 -3.93 4.86
N MET A 123 -11.38 -4.78 4.69
CA MET A 123 -11.53 -6.06 3.98
C MET A 123 -12.41 -7.04 4.75
N ASP A 124 -12.28 -7.11 6.06
CA ASP A 124 -13.12 -7.94 6.93
C ASP A 124 -14.58 -7.50 6.85
N ASP A 125 -14.84 -6.19 6.90
CA ASP A 125 -16.19 -5.64 6.74
C ASP A 125 -16.79 -6.01 5.39
N TYR A 126 -15.99 -5.93 4.33
CA TYR A 126 -16.40 -6.36 2.99
C TYR A 126 -16.77 -7.85 2.96
N ASP A 127 -15.94 -8.70 3.57
CA ASP A 127 -16.17 -10.15 3.62
C ASP A 127 -17.46 -10.51 4.36
N LEU A 128 -17.81 -9.79 5.42
CA LEU A 128 -19.07 -9.96 6.12
C LEU A 128 -20.28 -9.61 5.23
N LYS A 129 -20.12 -8.73 4.26
CA LYS A 129 -21.19 -8.26 3.37
C LYS A 129 -21.24 -8.98 2.04
N LYS A 130 -20.25 -9.80 1.70
CA LYS A 130 -20.14 -10.35 0.34
C LYS A 130 -21.28 -11.28 -0.05
N VAL A 131 -21.96 -11.90 0.88
CA VAL A 131 -23.15 -12.73 0.59
C VAL A 131 -24.27 -11.85 0.02
N THR A 132 -24.53 -10.70 0.67
CA THR A 132 -25.49 -9.71 0.18
C THR A 132 -25.08 -9.16 -1.20
N PHE A 133 -23.78 -8.89 -1.38
CA PHE A 133 -23.26 -8.42 -2.68
C PHE A 133 -23.44 -9.47 -3.78
N LYS A 134 -23.22 -10.75 -3.48
CA LYS A 134 -23.48 -11.85 -4.42
C LYS A 134 -24.95 -11.93 -4.82
N GLU A 135 -25.87 -11.76 -3.88
CA GLU A 135 -27.30 -11.73 -4.15
C GLU A 135 -27.68 -10.57 -5.06
N LEU A 136 -27.16 -9.37 -4.80
CA LEU A 136 -27.37 -8.20 -5.65
C LEU A 136 -26.80 -8.42 -7.06
N LYS A 137 -25.58 -8.94 -7.15
CA LYS A 137 -24.95 -9.23 -8.43
C LYS A 137 -25.79 -10.21 -9.25
N LYS A 138 -26.31 -11.24 -8.61
CA LYS A 138 -27.16 -12.26 -9.26
C LYS A 138 -28.44 -11.66 -9.82
N LYS A 139 -29.01 -10.67 -9.14
CA LYS A 139 -30.21 -9.95 -9.59
C LYS A 139 -29.96 -9.20 -10.89
N TYR A 140 -28.75 -8.68 -11.11
CA TYR A 140 -28.39 -7.86 -12.27
C TYR A 140 -27.58 -8.61 -13.34
N GLU A 141 -27.42 -9.91 -13.23
CA GLU A 141 -26.81 -10.74 -14.26
C GLU A 141 -27.71 -10.94 -15.49
#